data_df230694299bfd37f793e1ed40833a5d
#
_entry.id   df230694299bfd37f793e1ed40833a5d
#
_cell.length_a   1.000
_cell.length_b   1.000
_cell.length_c   1.000
_cell.angle_alpha   90.00
_cell.angle_beta   90.00
_cell.angle_gamma   90.00
#
_symmetry.space_group_name_H-M   'P 1'
#
loop_
_entity.id
_entity.type
_entity.pdbx_description
1 polymer ?
#
loop_
_entity_poly.entity_id
_entity_poly.type
_entity_poly.pdbx_seq_one_letter_code
_entity_poly.pdbx_strand_id
1 'polypeptide(L)'
;IDSPLDGALTSSEVVTVTITNYGENSISNFDVSYQVDGGSIVTEIFTGTILTTETAQYSFSTTVDLSVIGSTYSIEAYTSLTNDGDIENDSLLVEVTHLNPNDLGISEITSPISGTNLSVNESVIIVITNYGSSSQSNFEVSYEINGVIVIETVSGPLEGNTSISYTFNESADLSAFGIYDFVATVYLDNDADNSNNSVSSNITNANCSPVGDLSYGDGFQLFQLGDINNNTGEGGVGYENFTNLSTDLEQGASHQLTVTTGYGNQYIRVWIDFNDDYIFSLDELVVDNFVMAPGGGAGTYTETMQLVVPETAALGEHVMRAKTNWNASVPDDACEETTYGETEDYMANIVESLGTDNIQ
;
A
#
# COMPACT_ATOMS: atom_id res chain seq x y z
N ILE A 1 -0.02 -13.04 -30.82
CA ILE A 1 1.21 -12.47 -31.44
C ILE A 1 2.33 -12.69 -30.43
N ASP A 2 3.39 -13.38 -30.86
CA ASP A 2 4.51 -13.79 -30.00
C ASP A 2 5.68 -12.80 -30.12
N SER A 3 5.81 -12.15 -31.28
CA SER A 3 6.77 -11.08 -31.55
C SER A 3 6.26 -10.13 -32.64
N PRO A 4 6.79 -8.88 -32.70
CA PRO A 4 7.74 -8.29 -31.74
C PRO A 4 7.11 -8.01 -30.38
N LEU A 5 7.94 -7.82 -29.36
CA LEU A 5 7.58 -7.36 -28.02
C LEU A 5 8.19 -5.96 -27.80
N ASP A 6 7.78 -5.29 -26.75
CA ASP A 6 8.36 -4.01 -26.35
C ASP A 6 9.89 -4.13 -26.21
N GLY A 7 10.61 -3.16 -26.74
CA GLY A 7 12.08 -3.21 -26.69
C GLY A 7 12.75 -2.28 -27.70
N ALA A 8 14.03 -2.57 -28.01
CA ALA A 8 14.77 -1.91 -29.09
C ALA A 8 14.34 -2.52 -30.43
N LEU A 9 13.35 -1.92 -31.06
CA LEU A 9 12.81 -2.37 -32.33
C LEU A 9 13.60 -1.81 -33.51
N THR A 10 13.53 -2.51 -34.65
CA THR A 10 14.30 -2.20 -35.85
C THR A 10 13.39 -1.88 -37.05
N SER A 11 13.99 -1.50 -38.17
CA SER A 11 13.27 -1.30 -39.43
C SER A 11 12.93 -2.61 -40.15
N SER A 12 13.15 -3.79 -39.53
CA SER A 12 12.97 -5.10 -40.14
C SER A 12 12.51 -6.13 -39.11
N GLU A 13 11.49 -5.79 -38.35
CA GLU A 13 10.90 -6.69 -37.34
C GLU A 13 10.10 -7.81 -38.01
N VAL A 14 10.22 -9.02 -37.47
CA VAL A 14 9.46 -10.18 -37.91
C VAL A 14 8.24 -10.36 -37.03
N VAL A 15 7.06 -10.30 -37.60
CA VAL A 15 5.83 -10.63 -36.88
C VAL A 15 5.72 -12.18 -36.82
N THR A 16 5.51 -12.66 -35.59
CA THR A 16 5.33 -14.11 -35.33
C THR A 16 4.05 -14.28 -34.51
N VAL A 17 3.25 -15.25 -34.93
CA VAL A 17 1.94 -15.54 -34.30
C VAL A 17 1.83 -17.01 -33.96
N THR A 18 1.10 -17.33 -32.88
CA THR A 18 0.63 -18.66 -32.55
C THR A 18 -0.82 -18.80 -32.99
N ILE A 19 -1.10 -19.78 -33.85
CA ILE A 19 -2.43 -20.07 -34.37
C ILE A 19 -2.93 -21.34 -33.69
N THR A 20 -4.17 -21.30 -33.18
CA THR A 20 -4.82 -22.43 -32.49
C THR A 20 -5.99 -22.95 -33.32
N ASN A 21 -6.05 -24.27 -33.54
CA ASN A 21 -7.21 -24.89 -34.16
C ASN A 21 -8.22 -25.33 -33.08
N TYR A 22 -9.32 -24.61 -32.95
CA TYR A 22 -10.42 -24.95 -32.04
C TYR A 22 -11.45 -25.90 -32.68
N GLY A 23 -11.31 -26.19 -33.98
CA GLY A 23 -12.22 -27.03 -34.71
C GLY A 23 -12.01 -28.53 -34.45
N GLU A 24 -13.00 -29.34 -34.91
CA GLU A 24 -12.95 -30.81 -34.81
C GLU A 24 -12.10 -31.49 -35.89
N ASN A 25 -11.71 -30.76 -36.94
CA ASN A 25 -10.95 -31.28 -38.04
C ASN A 25 -9.57 -30.58 -38.12
N SER A 26 -8.58 -31.30 -38.67
CA SER A 26 -7.30 -30.68 -39.00
C SER A 26 -7.44 -29.65 -40.12
N ILE A 27 -6.71 -28.53 -40.00
CA ILE A 27 -6.74 -27.40 -40.95
C ILE A 27 -5.37 -27.21 -41.58
N SER A 28 -5.35 -26.73 -42.83
CA SER A 28 -4.13 -26.38 -43.57
C SER A 28 -4.44 -25.51 -44.78
N ASN A 29 -3.42 -24.85 -45.32
CA ASN A 29 -3.53 -24.01 -46.53
C ASN A 29 -4.59 -22.91 -46.42
N PHE A 30 -4.45 -22.04 -45.43
CA PHE A 30 -5.28 -20.89 -45.22
C PHE A 30 -4.42 -19.60 -45.12
N ASP A 31 -5.05 -18.45 -45.32
CA ASP A 31 -4.39 -17.16 -45.28
C ASP A 31 -4.17 -16.73 -43.83
N VAL A 32 -2.98 -16.22 -43.55
CA VAL A 32 -2.59 -15.53 -42.32
C VAL A 32 -2.18 -14.12 -42.68
N SER A 33 -2.66 -13.16 -41.95
CA SER A 33 -2.43 -11.75 -42.28
C SER A 33 -2.05 -10.95 -41.02
N TYR A 34 -1.32 -9.85 -41.23
CA TYR A 34 -1.17 -8.82 -40.25
C TYR A 34 -1.23 -7.43 -40.87
N GLN A 35 -1.57 -6.43 -40.07
CA GLN A 35 -1.43 -5.01 -40.39
C GLN A 35 -0.90 -4.25 -39.19
N VAL A 36 -0.25 -3.09 -39.43
CA VAL A 36 0.25 -2.19 -38.39
C VAL A 36 -0.41 -0.84 -38.58
N ASP A 37 -0.94 -0.28 -37.47
CA ASP A 37 -1.60 1.05 -37.40
C ASP A 37 -2.70 1.23 -38.49
N GLY A 38 -3.40 0.16 -38.83
CA GLY A 38 -4.41 0.19 -39.91
C GLY A 38 -3.84 0.44 -41.30
N GLY A 39 -2.53 0.24 -41.50
CA GLY A 39 -1.85 0.40 -42.76
C GLY A 39 -2.07 -0.73 -43.77
N SER A 40 -1.12 -0.99 -44.64
CA SER A 40 -1.21 -2.03 -45.66
C SER A 40 -1.22 -3.43 -45.01
N ILE A 41 -2.16 -4.27 -45.44
CA ILE A 41 -2.24 -5.67 -45.00
C ILE A 41 -1.17 -6.50 -45.68
N VAL A 42 -0.43 -7.27 -44.89
CA VAL A 42 0.48 -8.33 -45.35
C VAL A 42 -0.25 -9.65 -45.22
N THR A 43 -0.36 -10.41 -46.31
CA THR A 43 -1.02 -11.73 -46.33
C THR A 43 -0.04 -12.78 -46.86
N GLU A 44 0.07 -13.87 -46.14
CA GLU A 44 0.88 -15.06 -46.51
C GLU A 44 0.04 -16.34 -46.29
N ILE A 45 0.45 -17.46 -46.87
CA ILE A 45 -0.29 -18.72 -46.74
C ILE A 45 0.37 -19.61 -45.73
N PHE A 46 -0.34 -20.03 -44.70
CA PHE A 46 0.05 -21.09 -43.79
C PHE A 46 -0.11 -22.44 -44.51
N THR A 47 1.00 -23.10 -44.84
CA THR A 47 0.98 -24.40 -45.59
C THR A 47 1.12 -25.62 -44.68
N GLY A 48 1.36 -25.40 -43.37
CA GLY A 48 1.44 -26.49 -42.39
C GLY A 48 0.08 -27.14 -42.13
N THR A 49 0.03 -28.11 -41.25
CA THR A 49 -1.20 -28.75 -40.78
C THR A 49 -1.30 -28.54 -39.27
N ILE A 50 -2.44 -28.04 -38.76
CA ILE A 50 -2.76 -27.92 -37.34
C ILE A 50 -3.85 -28.93 -37.03
N LEU A 51 -3.55 -29.91 -36.18
CA LEU A 51 -4.53 -30.91 -35.76
C LEU A 51 -5.56 -30.26 -34.82
N THR A 52 -6.67 -30.94 -34.60
CA THR A 52 -7.71 -30.45 -33.67
C THR A 52 -7.12 -30.21 -32.30
N THR A 53 -7.44 -29.06 -31.68
CA THR A 53 -6.95 -28.58 -30.36
C THR A 53 -5.43 -28.33 -30.29
N GLU A 54 -4.69 -28.43 -31.41
CA GLU A 54 -3.28 -28.09 -31.44
C GLU A 54 -3.01 -26.65 -31.88
N THR A 55 -1.77 -26.22 -31.71
CA THR A 55 -1.27 -24.91 -32.10
C THR A 55 -0.12 -25.04 -33.07
N ALA A 56 0.09 -24.03 -33.92
CA ALA A 56 1.27 -23.86 -34.70
C ALA A 56 1.76 -22.42 -34.69
N GLN A 57 3.07 -22.24 -34.61
CA GLN A 57 3.67 -20.92 -34.74
C GLN A 57 3.92 -20.61 -36.21
N TYR A 58 3.66 -19.35 -36.60
CA TYR A 58 3.93 -18.83 -37.92
C TYR A 58 4.71 -17.53 -37.85
N SER A 59 5.85 -17.47 -38.56
CA SER A 59 6.64 -16.24 -38.70
C SER A 59 6.51 -15.71 -40.11
N PHE A 60 6.06 -14.48 -40.24
CA PHE A 60 5.91 -13.82 -41.54
C PHE A 60 7.29 -13.60 -42.20
N SER A 61 7.35 -13.82 -43.52
CA SER A 61 8.56 -13.54 -44.30
C SER A 61 8.71 -12.05 -44.63
N THR A 62 7.61 -11.33 -44.66
CA THR A 62 7.57 -9.88 -44.84
C THR A 62 7.75 -9.20 -43.50
N THR A 63 8.80 -8.40 -43.39
CA THR A 63 9.11 -7.62 -42.14
C THR A 63 8.40 -6.26 -42.12
N VAL A 64 8.33 -5.67 -40.93
CA VAL A 64 7.76 -4.35 -40.73
C VAL A 64 8.78 -3.40 -40.08
N ASP A 65 8.70 -2.12 -40.41
CA ASP A 65 9.50 -1.07 -39.81
C ASP A 65 8.85 -0.52 -38.55
N LEU A 66 9.45 -0.79 -37.39
CA LEU A 66 9.03 -0.32 -36.08
C LEU A 66 10.14 0.51 -35.41
N SER A 67 11.01 1.15 -36.20
CA SER A 67 12.25 1.77 -35.73
C SER A 67 12.12 3.15 -35.09
N VAL A 68 10.92 3.75 -35.03
CA VAL A 68 10.77 5.08 -34.45
C VAL A 68 10.73 5.00 -32.94
N ILE A 69 11.79 5.46 -32.29
CA ILE A 69 11.97 5.43 -30.83
C ILE A 69 10.80 6.17 -30.14
N GLY A 70 10.29 5.57 -29.08
CA GLY A 70 9.19 6.12 -28.28
C GLY A 70 7.80 5.96 -28.91
N SER A 71 7.71 5.33 -30.10
CA SER A 71 6.43 5.06 -30.76
C SER A 71 5.83 3.76 -30.32
N THR A 72 4.51 3.77 -30.10
CA THR A 72 3.70 2.55 -29.91
C THR A 72 2.98 2.23 -31.21
N TYR A 73 3.06 1.00 -31.62
CA TYR A 73 2.47 0.44 -32.85
C TYR A 73 1.37 -0.52 -32.49
N SER A 74 0.22 -0.38 -33.15
CA SER A 74 -0.91 -1.30 -33.04
C SER A 74 -0.79 -2.39 -34.10
N ILE A 75 -0.51 -3.63 -33.71
CA ILE A 75 -0.37 -4.78 -34.59
C ILE A 75 -1.60 -5.64 -34.49
N GLU A 76 -2.35 -5.79 -35.58
CA GLU A 76 -3.47 -6.70 -35.70
C GLU A 76 -3.08 -7.88 -36.59
N ALA A 77 -3.21 -9.10 -36.07
CA ALA A 77 -3.01 -10.32 -36.84
C ALA A 77 -4.30 -11.11 -36.90
N TYR A 78 -4.55 -11.76 -38.03
CA TYR A 78 -5.76 -12.53 -38.24
C TYR A 78 -5.59 -13.68 -39.21
N THR A 79 -6.45 -14.70 -39.06
CA THR A 79 -6.58 -15.85 -39.95
C THR A 79 -7.77 -15.68 -40.89
N SER A 80 -7.76 -16.38 -42.03
CA SER A 80 -8.90 -16.45 -42.93
C SER A 80 -9.04 -17.89 -43.45
N LEU A 81 -9.89 -18.64 -42.76
CA LEU A 81 -10.22 -20.01 -43.09
C LEU A 81 -11.61 -20.09 -43.72
N THR A 82 -11.74 -20.73 -44.91
CA THR A 82 -13.03 -20.89 -45.54
C THR A 82 -13.94 -21.80 -44.72
N ASN A 83 -15.15 -21.33 -44.42
CA ASN A 83 -16.15 -21.98 -43.57
C ASN A 83 -15.71 -22.14 -42.10
N ASP A 84 -14.96 -21.16 -41.58
CA ASP A 84 -14.71 -21.10 -40.13
C ASP A 84 -16.04 -20.98 -39.38
N GLY A 85 -16.19 -21.72 -38.30
CA GLY A 85 -17.39 -21.79 -37.48
C GLY A 85 -17.50 -20.65 -36.49
N ASP A 86 -16.41 -19.97 -36.16
CA ASP A 86 -16.31 -18.89 -35.17
C ASP A 86 -15.28 -17.83 -35.61
N ILE A 87 -15.77 -16.84 -36.30
CA ILE A 87 -14.95 -15.72 -36.83
C ILE A 87 -14.56 -14.70 -35.75
N GLU A 88 -15.10 -14.78 -34.51
CA GLU A 88 -14.80 -13.84 -33.44
C GLU A 88 -13.43 -14.11 -32.83
N ASN A 89 -12.88 -15.32 -33.03
CA ASN A 89 -11.56 -15.70 -32.53
C ASN A 89 -10.44 -15.58 -33.59
N ASP A 90 -10.78 -15.13 -34.81
CA ASP A 90 -9.86 -15.06 -35.94
C ASP A 90 -8.82 -13.94 -35.82
N SER A 91 -9.02 -12.93 -35.01
CA SER A 91 -8.13 -11.79 -34.91
C SER A 91 -7.62 -11.52 -33.49
N LEU A 92 -6.43 -10.96 -33.41
CA LEU A 92 -5.81 -10.49 -32.18
C LEU A 92 -5.10 -9.17 -32.45
N LEU A 93 -5.39 -8.16 -31.60
CA LEU A 93 -4.73 -6.86 -31.60
C LEU A 93 -3.80 -6.77 -30.39
N VAL A 94 -2.57 -6.33 -30.60
CA VAL A 94 -1.61 -6.01 -29.55
C VAL A 94 -0.98 -4.64 -29.81
N GLU A 95 -0.54 -3.97 -28.75
CA GLU A 95 0.30 -2.79 -28.85
C GLU A 95 1.75 -3.19 -28.55
N VAL A 96 2.69 -2.64 -29.33
CA VAL A 96 4.12 -2.89 -29.19
C VAL A 96 4.86 -1.54 -29.24
N THR A 97 5.68 -1.27 -28.24
CA THR A 97 6.40 0.01 -28.10
C THR A 97 7.88 -0.13 -28.39
N HIS A 98 8.41 0.76 -29.25
CA HIS A 98 9.84 0.95 -29.36
C HIS A 98 10.33 1.79 -28.17
N LEU A 99 10.88 1.12 -27.18
CA LEU A 99 11.35 1.76 -25.94
C LEU A 99 12.53 2.71 -26.20
N ASN A 100 12.59 3.81 -25.48
CA ASN A 100 13.78 4.66 -25.42
C ASN A 100 14.98 3.84 -24.92
N PRO A 101 16.20 4.15 -25.35
CA PRO A 101 17.36 3.39 -24.89
C PRO A 101 17.67 3.61 -23.40
N ASN A 102 17.49 4.82 -22.91
CA ASN A 102 17.82 5.22 -21.55
C ASN A 102 16.56 5.73 -20.84
N ASP A 103 16.08 5.00 -19.85
CA ASP A 103 14.93 5.38 -19.04
C ASP A 103 14.96 4.52 -17.76
N LEU A 104 15.41 5.10 -16.65
CA LEU A 104 15.37 4.49 -15.34
C LEU A 104 14.34 5.19 -14.46
N GLY A 105 13.60 4.46 -13.67
CA GLY A 105 12.69 5.02 -12.68
C GLY A 105 12.71 4.26 -11.37
N ILE A 106 12.20 4.92 -10.34
CA ILE A 106 11.87 4.26 -9.07
C ILE A 106 10.40 3.89 -9.13
N SER A 107 10.10 2.59 -9.10
CA SER A 107 8.71 2.12 -9.14
C SER A 107 8.08 1.99 -7.76
N GLU A 108 8.90 1.76 -6.71
CA GLU A 108 8.38 1.52 -5.37
C GLU A 108 9.46 1.78 -4.29
N ILE A 109 9.02 2.23 -3.12
CA ILE A 109 9.75 2.18 -1.85
C ILE A 109 9.14 1.04 -1.04
N THR A 110 9.87 -0.06 -0.88
CA THR A 110 9.37 -1.26 -0.17
C THR A 110 9.74 -1.27 1.31
N SER A 111 10.76 -0.47 1.69
CA SER A 111 11.18 -0.28 3.08
C SER A 111 11.89 1.07 3.20
N PRO A 112 11.77 1.79 4.33
CA PRO A 112 10.95 1.44 5.50
C PRO A 112 9.45 1.62 5.24
N ILE A 113 8.63 0.97 6.07
CA ILE A 113 7.18 1.17 6.11
C ILE A 113 6.81 1.81 7.45
N SER A 114 5.69 2.53 7.49
CA SER A 114 5.15 3.07 8.74
C SER A 114 4.92 1.95 9.75
N GLY A 115 5.18 2.23 11.01
CA GLY A 115 5.06 1.23 12.06
C GLY A 115 5.30 1.82 13.43
N THR A 116 5.36 0.94 14.40
CA THR A 116 5.60 1.28 15.80
C THR A 116 7.04 0.94 16.18
N ASN A 117 7.67 1.83 16.96
CA ASN A 117 9.03 1.62 17.48
C ASN A 117 10.07 1.37 16.36
N LEU A 118 10.02 2.16 15.28
CA LEU A 118 11.07 2.12 14.29
C LEU A 118 12.43 2.45 14.94
N SER A 119 13.49 1.89 14.40
CA SER A 119 14.80 1.88 15.02
C SER A 119 15.77 2.89 14.40
N VAL A 120 16.95 3.02 14.99
CA VAL A 120 18.07 3.80 14.44
C VAL A 120 18.70 3.16 13.20
N ASN A 121 18.29 1.94 12.82
CA ASN A 121 18.88 1.16 11.72
C ASN A 121 17.80 0.54 10.84
N GLU A 122 16.85 1.34 10.35
CA GLU A 122 15.84 0.86 9.43
C GLU A 122 16.45 0.63 8.04
N SER A 123 16.18 -0.55 7.49
CA SER A 123 16.67 -0.89 6.14
C SER A 123 15.92 -0.09 5.08
N VAL A 124 16.66 0.52 4.15
CA VAL A 124 16.08 1.24 3.02
C VAL A 124 16.15 0.38 1.77
N ILE A 125 14.98 0.07 1.18
CA ILE A 125 14.84 -0.79 0.02
C ILE A 125 13.92 -0.13 -1.00
N ILE A 126 14.40 -0.03 -2.24
CA ILE A 126 13.66 0.54 -3.36
C ILE A 126 13.60 -0.47 -4.51
N VAL A 127 12.62 -0.32 -5.38
CA VAL A 127 12.55 -1.03 -6.66
C VAL A 127 12.92 -0.07 -7.76
N ILE A 128 14.00 -0.38 -8.47
CA ILE A 128 14.49 0.37 -9.63
C ILE A 128 14.06 -0.39 -10.88
N THR A 129 13.41 0.30 -11.80
CA THR A 129 12.94 -0.28 -13.07
C THR A 129 13.67 0.39 -14.23
N ASN A 130 14.22 -0.40 -15.13
CA ASN A 130 14.72 0.06 -16.41
C ASN A 130 13.58 -0.02 -17.43
N TYR A 131 12.93 1.11 -17.68
CA TYR A 131 11.89 1.25 -18.70
C TYR A 131 12.48 1.38 -20.11
N GLY A 132 13.78 1.61 -20.19
CA GLY A 132 14.51 1.71 -21.44
C GLY A 132 14.84 0.36 -22.06
N SER A 133 15.29 0.40 -23.32
CA SER A 133 15.70 -0.80 -24.06
C SER A 133 17.15 -1.18 -23.86
N SER A 134 18.00 -0.28 -23.37
CA SER A 134 19.43 -0.52 -23.15
C SER A 134 19.73 -0.92 -21.72
N SER A 135 20.66 -1.86 -21.54
CA SER A 135 21.19 -2.23 -20.23
C SER A 135 21.91 -1.06 -19.58
N GLN A 136 21.64 -0.78 -18.30
CA GLN A 136 22.21 0.33 -17.53
C GLN A 136 23.16 -0.19 -16.43
N SER A 137 24.25 0.55 -16.18
CA SER A 137 25.25 0.18 -15.18
C SER A 137 25.93 1.44 -14.61
N ASN A 138 26.40 1.34 -13.37
CA ASN A 138 27.11 2.41 -12.67
C ASN A 138 26.30 3.72 -12.59
N PHE A 139 25.01 3.63 -12.35
CA PHE A 139 24.12 4.77 -12.14
C PHE A 139 23.97 5.03 -10.64
N GLU A 140 23.65 6.28 -10.29
CA GLU A 140 23.48 6.66 -8.89
C GLU A 140 22.01 6.53 -8.46
N VAL A 141 21.82 6.20 -7.18
CA VAL A 141 20.53 6.24 -6.49
C VAL A 141 20.69 6.98 -5.18
N SER A 142 19.64 7.63 -4.75
CA SER A 142 19.62 8.27 -3.44
C SER A 142 18.32 7.98 -2.71
N TYR A 143 18.39 8.09 -1.38
CA TYR A 143 17.23 8.40 -0.58
C TYR A 143 17.47 9.68 0.23
N GLU A 144 16.38 10.40 0.50
CA GLU A 144 16.35 11.60 1.33
C GLU A 144 15.31 11.41 2.43
N ILE A 145 15.67 11.74 3.67
CA ILE A 145 14.76 11.73 4.82
C ILE A 145 14.93 13.05 5.55
N ASN A 146 13.84 13.84 5.61
CA ASN A 146 13.83 15.15 6.28
C ASN A 146 15.02 16.05 5.89
N GLY A 147 15.43 16.02 4.62
CA GLY A 147 16.54 16.83 4.09
C GLY A 147 17.93 16.21 4.26
N VAL A 148 18.06 15.01 4.83
CA VAL A 148 19.34 14.26 4.88
C VAL A 148 19.39 13.29 3.71
N ILE A 149 20.39 13.43 2.84
CA ILE A 149 20.53 12.67 1.60
C ILE A 149 21.65 11.63 1.73
N VAL A 150 21.37 10.41 1.32
CA VAL A 150 22.35 9.32 1.13
C VAL A 150 22.38 8.97 -0.36
N ILE A 151 23.58 8.89 -0.94
CA ILE A 151 23.78 8.55 -2.37
C ILE A 151 24.66 7.32 -2.46
N GLU A 152 24.25 6.36 -3.30
CA GLU A 152 25.01 5.15 -3.59
C GLU A 152 25.03 4.85 -5.09
N THR A 153 25.99 4.04 -5.54
CA THR A 153 26.12 3.64 -6.96
C THR A 153 25.66 2.19 -7.13
N VAL A 154 24.73 1.97 -8.04
CA VAL A 154 24.31 0.64 -8.46
C VAL A 154 25.21 0.18 -9.60
N SER A 155 26.00 -0.87 -9.37
CA SER A 155 26.97 -1.36 -10.36
C SER A 155 26.31 -2.00 -11.60
N GLY A 156 25.09 -2.56 -11.46
CA GLY A 156 24.39 -3.22 -12.55
C GLY A 156 25.04 -4.55 -13.00
N PRO A 157 24.76 -5.06 -14.22
CA PRO A 157 23.84 -4.48 -15.19
C PRO A 157 22.37 -4.63 -14.80
N LEU A 158 21.55 -3.64 -15.12
CA LEU A 158 20.09 -3.73 -15.10
C LEU A 158 19.60 -3.75 -16.56
N GLU A 159 19.16 -4.90 -17.00
CA GLU A 159 18.73 -5.09 -18.38
C GLU A 159 17.50 -4.28 -18.73
N GLY A 160 17.32 -3.96 -20.01
CA GLY A 160 16.14 -3.24 -20.49
C GLY A 160 14.84 -3.97 -20.15
N ASN A 161 13.83 -3.20 -19.82
CA ASN A 161 12.49 -3.70 -19.43
C ASN A 161 12.50 -4.69 -18.26
N THR A 162 13.43 -4.49 -17.30
CA THR A 162 13.52 -5.28 -16.07
C THR A 162 13.60 -4.41 -14.82
N SER A 163 13.35 -5.01 -13.66
CA SER A 163 13.43 -4.33 -12.37
C SER A 163 14.34 -5.08 -11.42
N ILE A 164 14.96 -4.34 -10.48
CA ILE A 164 15.70 -4.91 -9.36
C ILE A 164 15.24 -4.27 -8.05
N SER A 165 15.25 -5.05 -6.99
CA SER A 165 15.16 -4.52 -5.63
C SER A 165 16.58 -4.15 -5.17
N TYR A 166 16.79 -2.90 -4.77
CA TYR A 166 18.06 -2.39 -4.28
C TYR A 166 17.96 -2.04 -2.80
N THR A 167 18.86 -2.61 -2.01
CA THR A 167 18.98 -2.30 -0.58
C THR A 167 20.18 -1.38 -0.38
N PHE A 168 19.97 -0.21 0.19
CA PHE A 168 21.05 0.71 0.56
C PHE A 168 21.94 0.11 1.66
N ASN A 169 23.23 0.38 1.59
CA ASN A 169 24.18 -0.04 2.64
C ASN A 169 24.03 0.81 3.90
N GLU A 170 23.69 2.09 3.70
CA GLU A 170 23.39 3.02 4.79
C GLU A 170 21.92 2.86 5.20
N SER A 171 21.69 2.60 6.48
CA SER A 171 20.34 2.50 7.05
C SER A 171 19.80 3.87 7.45
N ALA A 172 18.49 3.97 7.61
CA ALA A 172 17.82 5.18 8.06
C ALA A 172 17.60 5.16 9.59
N ASP A 173 17.88 6.28 10.26
CA ASP A 173 17.47 6.48 11.65
C ASP A 173 16.04 7.05 11.68
N LEU A 174 15.09 6.19 12.03
CA LEU A 174 13.68 6.55 12.19
C LEU A 174 13.23 6.37 13.65
N SER A 175 14.15 6.42 14.61
CA SER A 175 13.89 6.12 16.03
C SER A 175 13.10 7.22 16.76
N ALA A 176 13.17 8.46 16.29
CA ALA A 176 12.32 9.52 16.84
C ALA A 176 10.87 9.32 16.39
N PHE A 177 9.93 9.58 17.29
CA PHE A 177 8.50 9.54 16.93
C PHE A 177 8.15 10.70 16.01
N GLY A 178 7.29 10.43 15.03
CA GLY A 178 6.83 11.43 14.09
C GLY A 178 6.77 10.93 12.65
N ILE A 179 6.47 11.87 11.74
CA ILE A 179 6.38 11.63 10.31
C ILE A 179 7.71 12.01 9.67
N TYR A 180 8.18 11.14 8.79
CA TYR A 180 9.38 11.33 7.99
C TYR A 180 8.99 11.47 6.52
N ASP A 181 9.32 12.61 5.92
CA ASP A 181 9.23 12.79 4.47
C ASP A 181 10.36 12.00 3.82
N PHE A 182 10.00 10.97 3.07
CA PHE A 182 10.95 10.09 2.40
C PHE A 182 10.85 10.27 0.88
N VAL A 183 11.98 10.47 0.23
CA VAL A 183 12.08 10.54 -1.23
C VAL A 183 13.20 9.64 -1.71
N ALA A 184 12.92 8.76 -2.67
CA ALA A 184 13.93 7.98 -3.39
C ALA A 184 14.08 8.51 -4.81
N THR A 185 15.32 8.59 -5.31
CA THR A 185 15.62 9.10 -6.65
C THR A 185 16.69 8.26 -7.32
N VAL A 186 16.52 7.99 -8.63
CA VAL A 186 17.56 7.44 -9.50
C VAL A 186 18.07 8.52 -10.46
N TYR A 187 19.36 8.48 -10.79
CA TYR A 187 20.02 9.42 -11.67
C TYR A 187 20.61 8.70 -12.88
N LEU A 188 20.20 9.11 -14.06
CA LEU A 188 20.70 8.60 -15.33
C LEU A 188 20.94 9.76 -16.31
N ASP A 189 22.13 9.79 -16.93
CA ASP A 189 22.42 10.79 -17.98
C ASP A 189 21.58 10.49 -19.23
N ASN A 190 20.96 11.56 -19.77
CA ASN A 190 20.06 11.47 -20.94
C ASN A 190 18.87 10.53 -20.74
N ASP A 191 18.34 10.54 -19.54
CA ASP A 191 17.10 9.84 -19.22
C ASP A 191 15.94 10.40 -20.07
N ALA A 192 15.13 9.50 -20.61
CA ALA A 192 14.06 9.86 -21.53
C ALA A 192 12.81 10.38 -20.79
N ASP A 193 12.57 9.91 -19.57
CA ASP A 193 11.46 10.34 -18.73
C ASP A 193 11.89 10.62 -17.29
N ASN A 194 12.25 11.88 -17.03
CA ASN A 194 12.63 12.28 -15.68
C ASN A 194 11.47 12.36 -14.68
N SER A 195 10.22 12.14 -15.12
CA SER A 195 9.06 12.20 -14.23
C SER A 195 8.90 10.92 -13.38
N ASN A 196 9.50 9.81 -13.81
CA ASN A 196 9.51 8.53 -13.11
C ASN A 196 10.73 8.32 -12.20
N ASN A 197 11.70 9.26 -12.24
CA ASN A 197 12.99 9.11 -11.54
C ASN A 197 12.87 9.17 -10.02
N SER A 198 11.78 9.68 -9.47
CA SER A 198 11.60 9.86 -8.03
C SER A 198 10.23 9.38 -7.55
N VAL A 199 10.23 8.74 -6.39
CA VAL A 199 9.03 8.39 -5.63
C VAL A 199 9.14 8.94 -4.23
N SER A 200 8.05 9.49 -3.70
CA SER A 200 7.96 9.98 -2.32
C SER A 200 6.95 9.16 -1.51
N SER A 201 7.21 9.06 -0.21
CA SER A 201 6.34 8.41 0.76
C SER A 201 6.49 9.08 2.12
N ASN A 202 5.44 9.08 2.93
CA ASN A 202 5.51 9.48 4.33
C ASN A 202 5.62 8.22 5.18
N ILE A 203 6.69 8.13 5.98
CA ILE A 203 6.92 7.04 6.92
C ILE A 203 6.64 7.57 8.31
N THR A 204 5.72 6.95 9.02
CA THR A 204 5.40 7.33 10.39
C THR A 204 6.04 6.34 11.36
N ASN A 205 6.90 6.85 12.25
CA ASN A 205 7.25 6.12 13.47
C ASN A 205 6.26 6.53 14.54
N ALA A 206 5.25 5.71 14.70
CA ALA A 206 4.31 5.89 15.77
C ALA A 206 4.61 4.83 16.81
N ASN A 207 4.65 5.17 17.93
CA ASN A 207 4.26 4.55 19.17
C ASN A 207 5.10 5.00 20.31
N CYS A 208 4.39 5.48 21.17
CA CYS A 208 4.74 5.57 22.55
C CYS A 208 4.02 4.45 23.30
N SER A 209 4.67 3.87 24.24
CA SER A 209 4.07 3.06 25.29
C SER A 209 4.18 3.86 26.60
N PRO A 210 3.41 4.97 26.71
CA PRO A 210 3.56 5.89 27.85
C PRO A 210 3.12 5.19 29.13
N VAL A 211 4.02 5.11 30.07
CA VAL A 211 3.79 4.44 31.35
C VAL A 211 3.38 5.46 32.42
N GLY A 212 2.60 5.00 33.40
CA GLY A 212 2.29 5.70 34.62
C GLY A 212 2.61 4.86 35.85
N ASP A 213 2.66 5.48 37.03
CA ASP A 213 2.81 4.77 38.29
C ASP A 213 1.45 4.25 38.78
N LEU A 214 1.33 2.94 38.98
CA LEU A 214 0.15 2.26 39.49
C LEU A 214 0.26 1.85 40.97
N SER A 215 1.28 2.36 41.68
CA SER A 215 1.59 1.95 43.07
C SER A 215 0.43 2.18 44.06
N TYR A 216 -0.52 3.04 43.70
CA TYR A 216 -1.65 3.36 44.59
C TYR A 216 -2.98 2.77 44.08
N GLY A 217 -2.96 1.87 43.10
CA GLY A 217 -4.16 1.33 42.48
C GLY A 217 -4.83 2.31 41.50
N ASP A 218 -4.06 3.29 41.01
CA ASP A 218 -4.46 4.17 39.93
C ASP A 218 -4.59 3.36 38.63
N GLY A 219 -5.34 3.90 37.67
CA GLY A 219 -5.52 3.27 36.36
C GLY A 219 -6.83 2.51 36.20
N PHE A 220 -6.93 1.80 35.11
CA PHE A 220 -8.12 1.00 34.78
C PHE A 220 -8.13 -0.31 35.55
N GLN A 221 -9.29 -0.66 36.14
CA GLN A 221 -9.60 -2.00 36.67
C GLN A 221 -10.63 -2.68 35.80
N LEU A 222 -11.42 -1.92 35.05
CA LEU A 222 -12.37 -2.38 34.06
C LEU A 222 -12.45 -1.34 32.94
N PHE A 223 -12.35 -1.80 31.70
CA PHE A 223 -12.72 -1.04 30.51
C PHE A 223 -13.80 -1.83 29.74
N GLN A 224 -15.01 -1.28 29.64
CA GLN A 224 -16.12 -1.95 28.96
C GLN A 224 -16.77 -1.03 27.94
N LEU A 225 -16.70 -1.44 26.67
CA LEU A 225 -17.26 -0.73 25.51
C LEU A 225 -17.73 -1.76 24.48
N GLY A 226 -19.04 -1.81 24.23
CA GLY A 226 -19.60 -2.79 23.30
C GLY A 226 -19.21 -4.23 23.68
N ASP A 227 -18.49 -4.91 22.77
CA ASP A 227 -18.00 -6.29 22.96
C ASP A 227 -16.72 -6.37 23.81
N ILE A 228 -16.00 -5.26 23.97
CA ILE A 228 -14.85 -5.20 24.88
C ILE A 228 -15.35 -5.22 26.33
N ASN A 229 -14.86 -6.20 27.10
CA ASN A 229 -15.07 -6.29 28.54
C ASN A 229 -13.77 -6.74 29.18
N ASN A 230 -12.85 -5.80 29.31
CA ASN A 230 -11.52 -6.02 29.85
C ASN A 230 -11.51 -5.71 31.34
N ASN A 231 -11.33 -6.74 32.18
CA ASN A 231 -11.19 -6.62 33.63
C ASN A 231 -9.76 -7.01 33.99
N THR A 232 -8.91 -6.00 34.14
CA THR A 232 -7.49 -6.14 34.49
C THR A 232 -7.28 -6.21 36.01
N GLY A 233 -8.27 -5.74 36.81
CA GLY A 233 -8.20 -5.76 38.26
C GLY A 233 -7.21 -4.73 38.80
N GLU A 234 -6.66 -5.00 40.02
CA GLU A 234 -5.63 -4.14 40.61
C GLU A 234 -4.25 -4.56 40.11
N GLY A 235 -3.58 -3.70 39.36
CA GLY A 235 -2.19 -3.85 38.98
C GLY A 235 -1.98 -4.19 37.52
N GLY A 236 -1.40 -3.27 36.81
CA GLY A 236 -0.82 -3.37 35.48
C GLY A 236 0.63 -2.91 35.52
N VAL A 237 1.20 -2.68 34.35
CA VAL A 237 2.57 -2.17 34.16
C VAL A 237 2.60 -0.72 33.67
N GLY A 238 1.46 -0.01 33.77
CA GLY A 238 1.32 1.39 33.34
C GLY A 238 1.04 1.57 31.86
N TYR A 239 1.39 0.61 31.03
CA TYR A 239 0.99 0.46 29.64
C TYR A 239 0.66 -0.98 29.32
N GLU A 240 -0.49 -1.22 28.73
CA GLU A 240 -0.89 -2.56 28.28
C GLU A 240 -1.50 -2.51 26.88
N ASN A 241 -1.17 -3.49 26.05
CA ASN A 241 -1.68 -3.62 24.68
C ASN A 241 -2.73 -4.73 24.62
N PHE A 242 -3.98 -4.33 24.41
CA PHE A 242 -5.14 -5.20 24.23
C PHE A 242 -5.75 -5.06 22.82
N THR A 243 -4.96 -4.78 21.80
CA THR A 243 -5.46 -4.65 20.41
C THR A 243 -6.03 -5.95 19.84
N ASN A 244 -5.90 -7.06 20.54
CA ASN A 244 -6.62 -8.29 20.26
C ASN A 244 -8.09 -8.28 20.73
N LEU A 245 -8.51 -7.26 21.48
CA LEU A 245 -9.90 -7.01 21.87
C LEU A 245 -10.47 -5.90 20.99
N SER A 246 -11.56 -6.18 20.31
CA SER A 246 -12.21 -5.21 19.40
C SER A 246 -13.70 -5.10 19.67
N THR A 247 -14.30 -3.98 19.21
CA THR A 247 -15.74 -3.76 19.24
C THR A 247 -16.18 -2.94 18.04
N ASP A 248 -17.41 -3.20 17.56
CA ASP A 248 -18.06 -2.40 16.52
C ASP A 248 -18.61 -1.12 17.12
N LEU A 249 -18.29 0.02 16.48
CA LEU A 249 -18.80 1.35 16.83
C LEU A 249 -19.43 1.99 15.60
N GLU A 250 -20.70 2.40 15.71
CA GLU A 250 -21.38 3.05 14.59
C GLU A 250 -20.87 4.48 14.38
N GLN A 251 -20.57 4.82 13.13
CA GLN A 251 -20.20 6.16 12.69
C GLN A 251 -21.30 7.17 13.04
N GLY A 252 -20.95 8.34 13.61
CA GLY A 252 -21.87 9.37 14.02
C GLY A 252 -22.68 9.04 15.28
N ALA A 253 -22.45 7.90 15.94
CA ALA A 253 -23.19 7.48 17.11
C ALA A 253 -22.46 7.78 18.43
N SER A 254 -23.22 7.68 19.51
CA SER A 254 -22.70 7.78 20.87
C SER A 254 -22.83 6.44 21.57
N HIS A 255 -21.71 5.94 22.08
CA HIS A 255 -21.60 4.65 22.74
C HIS A 255 -21.36 4.81 24.25
N GLN A 256 -21.86 3.88 25.03
CA GLN A 256 -21.61 3.87 26.47
C GLN A 256 -20.28 3.19 26.78
N LEU A 257 -19.35 3.97 27.33
CA LEU A 257 -18.11 3.47 27.91
C LEU A 257 -18.26 3.40 29.42
N THR A 258 -18.09 2.22 30.01
CA THR A 258 -18.05 2.02 31.46
C THR A 258 -16.64 1.72 31.90
N VAL A 259 -16.14 2.48 32.85
CA VAL A 259 -14.79 2.36 33.41
C VAL A 259 -14.87 2.16 34.91
N THR A 260 -13.99 1.30 35.44
CA THR A 260 -13.74 1.19 36.87
C THR A 260 -12.28 1.55 37.15
N THR A 261 -12.05 2.38 38.16
CA THR A 261 -10.71 2.77 38.65
C THR A 261 -10.58 2.45 40.15
N GLY A 262 -9.36 2.17 40.60
CA GLY A 262 -9.05 1.91 42.02
C GLY A 262 -8.81 3.18 42.85
N TYR A 263 -8.90 4.35 42.21
CA TYR A 263 -8.74 5.64 42.86
C TYR A 263 -9.69 6.67 42.24
N GLY A 264 -10.28 7.54 43.02
CA GLY A 264 -11.13 8.62 42.52
C GLY A 264 -10.29 9.82 42.05
N ASN A 265 -10.98 10.81 41.46
CA ASN A 265 -10.35 11.98 40.85
C ASN A 265 -9.40 11.63 39.67
N GLN A 266 -9.70 10.52 38.96
CA GLN A 266 -9.03 10.13 37.75
C GLN A 266 -9.62 10.85 36.56
N TYR A 267 -8.76 11.42 35.72
CA TYR A 267 -9.11 12.00 34.42
C TYR A 267 -8.94 10.93 33.35
N ILE A 268 -9.90 10.84 32.43
CA ILE A 268 -9.90 9.84 31.36
C ILE A 268 -9.98 10.54 30.02
N ARG A 269 -9.09 10.17 29.12
CA ARG A 269 -9.17 10.46 27.68
C ARG A 269 -9.18 9.17 26.87
N VAL A 270 -9.90 9.20 25.74
CA VAL A 270 -9.90 8.13 24.76
C VAL A 270 -9.78 8.73 23.38
N TRP A 271 -8.87 8.21 22.58
CA TRP A 271 -8.68 8.54 21.17
C TRP A 271 -8.96 7.32 20.31
N ILE A 272 -9.36 7.53 19.06
CA ILE A 272 -9.40 6.51 18.02
C ILE A 272 -8.64 7.08 16.81
N ASP A 273 -7.59 6.39 16.38
CA ASP A 273 -6.74 6.76 15.23
C ASP A 273 -7.49 6.52 13.91
N PHE A 274 -8.39 7.46 13.55
CA PHE A 274 -9.29 7.32 12.41
C PHE A 274 -8.60 7.40 11.04
N ASN A 275 -7.38 7.92 10.99
CA ASN A 275 -6.63 8.11 9.77
C ASN A 275 -5.49 7.08 9.62
N ASP A 276 -5.31 6.21 10.63
CA ASP A 276 -4.29 5.15 10.72
C ASP A 276 -2.85 5.67 10.53
N ASP A 277 -2.61 6.93 10.96
CA ASP A 277 -1.27 7.52 10.93
C ASP A 277 -0.45 7.20 12.19
N TYR A 278 -1.05 6.48 13.13
CA TYR A 278 -0.49 6.10 14.42
C TYR A 278 -0.16 7.30 15.35
N ILE A 279 -0.68 8.48 15.07
CA ILE A 279 -0.58 9.66 15.91
C ILE A 279 -1.98 9.97 16.45
N PHE A 280 -2.15 9.91 17.76
CA PHE A 280 -3.43 10.25 18.40
C PHE A 280 -3.58 11.76 18.51
N SER A 281 -4.17 12.38 17.52
CA SER A 281 -4.41 13.82 17.45
C SER A 281 -5.64 14.25 18.27
N LEU A 282 -5.78 15.56 18.53
CA LEU A 282 -6.96 16.07 19.22
C LEU A 282 -8.25 15.94 18.38
N ASP A 283 -8.14 15.83 17.06
CA ASP A 283 -9.30 15.64 16.16
C ASP A 283 -9.82 14.17 16.24
N GLU A 284 -9.05 13.27 16.83
CA GLU A 284 -9.37 11.86 17.05
C GLU A 284 -9.84 11.55 18.46
N LEU A 285 -9.96 12.60 19.28
CA LEU A 285 -10.38 12.49 20.67
C LEU A 285 -11.89 12.21 20.76
N VAL A 286 -12.27 11.08 21.32
CA VAL A 286 -13.66 10.62 21.47
C VAL A 286 -14.19 10.70 22.89
N VAL A 287 -13.29 10.80 23.89
CA VAL A 287 -13.59 11.18 25.28
C VAL A 287 -12.54 12.16 25.77
N ASP A 288 -12.95 13.35 26.23
CA ASP A 288 -12.02 14.39 26.67
C ASP A 288 -12.11 14.65 28.18
N ASN A 289 -11.08 14.22 28.90
CA ASN A 289 -10.84 14.49 30.32
C ASN A 289 -12.09 14.31 31.23
N PHE A 290 -12.82 13.21 31.01
CA PHE A 290 -13.88 12.82 31.94
C PHE A 290 -13.28 12.56 33.33
N VAL A 291 -13.89 13.15 34.38
CA VAL A 291 -13.38 13.03 35.76
C VAL A 291 -14.16 11.99 36.52
N MET A 292 -13.54 10.88 36.84
CA MET A 292 -14.07 9.83 37.70
C MET A 292 -14.07 10.25 39.16
N ALA A 293 -15.20 10.11 39.88
CA ALA A 293 -15.33 10.37 41.29
C ALA A 293 -14.59 11.64 41.76
N PRO A 294 -15.03 12.85 41.34
CA PRO A 294 -14.34 14.11 41.63
C PRO A 294 -14.12 14.31 43.14
N GLY A 295 -12.83 14.52 43.51
CA GLY A 295 -12.44 14.69 44.92
C GLY A 295 -12.39 13.38 45.71
N GLY A 296 -12.61 12.21 45.07
CA GLY A 296 -12.45 10.90 45.68
C GLY A 296 -10.97 10.56 45.94
N GLY A 297 -10.75 9.69 46.90
CA GLY A 297 -9.43 9.10 47.20
C GLY A 297 -9.37 7.63 46.84
N ALA A 298 -8.61 6.83 47.63
CA ALA A 298 -8.52 5.39 47.44
C ALA A 298 -9.90 4.74 47.57
N GLY A 299 -10.23 3.85 46.63
CA GLY A 299 -11.52 3.15 46.59
C GLY A 299 -11.89 2.80 45.13
N THR A 300 -12.70 1.77 44.95
CA THR A 300 -13.15 1.33 43.63
C THR A 300 -14.35 2.17 43.16
N TYR A 301 -14.22 2.84 42.05
CA TYR A 301 -15.23 3.70 41.45
C TYR A 301 -15.58 3.21 40.04
N THR A 302 -16.86 3.04 39.78
CA THR A 302 -17.37 2.66 38.45
C THR A 302 -18.29 3.74 37.94
N GLU A 303 -17.97 4.30 36.79
CA GLU A 303 -18.81 5.32 36.14
C GLU A 303 -18.94 5.01 34.64
N THR A 304 -19.99 5.57 34.05
CA THR A 304 -20.29 5.46 32.62
C THR A 304 -20.25 6.83 31.97
N MET A 305 -19.54 6.92 30.85
CA MET A 305 -19.40 8.12 30.03
C MET A 305 -19.81 7.85 28.59
N GLN A 306 -20.01 8.91 27.82
CA GLN A 306 -20.31 8.81 26.39
C GLN A 306 -19.02 8.91 25.59
N LEU A 307 -18.79 7.92 24.72
CA LEU A 307 -17.81 7.94 23.66
C LEU A 307 -18.53 8.30 22.37
N VAL A 308 -18.12 9.38 21.72
CA VAL A 308 -18.80 9.89 20.51
C VAL A 308 -17.93 9.69 19.29
N VAL A 309 -18.40 8.86 18.36
CA VAL A 309 -17.73 8.65 17.07
C VAL A 309 -18.17 9.74 16.09
N PRO A 310 -17.24 10.47 15.43
CA PRO A 310 -17.61 11.47 14.43
C PRO A 310 -18.37 10.88 13.23
N GLU A 311 -19.26 11.69 12.62
CA GLU A 311 -19.93 11.31 11.35
C GLU A 311 -18.93 11.14 10.18
N THR A 312 -17.75 11.71 10.30
CA THR A 312 -16.66 11.69 9.31
C THR A 312 -15.60 10.66 9.60
N ALA A 313 -15.73 9.87 10.68
CA ALA A 313 -14.77 8.82 11.01
C ALA A 313 -14.59 7.85 9.84
N ALA A 314 -13.37 7.43 9.54
CA ALA A 314 -13.14 6.41 8.52
C ALA A 314 -13.76 5.07 8.97
N LEU A 315 -14.23 4.27 8.01
CA LEU A 315 -14.77 2.93 8.29
C LEU A 315 -13.61 1.92 8.34
N GLY A 316 -13.72 0.94 9.23
CA GLY A 316 -12.72 -0.13 9.38
C GLY A 316 -12.18 -0.25 10.79
N GLU A 317 -11.11 -1.03 10.90
CA GLU A 317 -10.41 -1.27 12.18
C GLU A 317 -9.38 -0.17 12.44
N HIS A 318 -9.46 0.47 13.61
CA HIS A 318 -8.60 1.56 14.06
C HIS A 318 -8.09 1.29 15.47
N VAL A 319 -6.86 1.71 15.76
CA VAL A 319 -6.31 1.62 17.13
C VAL A 319 -7.04 2.65 18.01
N MET A 320 -7.51 2.19 19.16
CA MET A 320 -8.13 3.01 20.18
C MET A 320 -7.24 3.03 21.42
N ARG A 321 -6.85 4.22 21.89
CA ARG A 321 -6.04 4.43 23.09
C ARG A 321 -6.86 5.04 24.19
N ALA A 322 -6.86 4.43 25.37
CA ALA A 322 -7.43 4.95 26.59
C ALA A 322 -6.33 5.30 27.59
N LYS A 323 -6.41 6.47 28.22
CA LYS A 323 -5.47 6.92 29.25
C LYS A 323 -6.17 7.44 30.48
N THR A 324 -5.55 7.19 31.64
CA THR A 324 -5.92 7.80 32.90
C THR A 324 -4.79 8.72 33.42
N ASN A 325 -5.16 9.72 34.22
CA ASN A 325 -4.22 10.52 35.00
C ASN A 325 -4.88 10.98 36.30
N TRP A 326 -4.20 10.75 37.43
CA TRP A 326 -4.74 11.16 38.71
C TRP A 326 -4.54 12.64 38.97
N ASN A 327 -5.62 13.31 39.46
CA ASN A 327 -5.63 14.69 39.97
C ASN A 327 -5.13 15.76 38.97
N ALA A 328 -4.97 15.42 37.70
CA ALA A 328 -4.62 16.32 36.61
C ALA A 328 -5.22 15.81 35.29
N SER A 329 -5.44 16.71 34.34
CA SER A 329 -5.82 16.32 32.98
C SER A 329 -4.84 15.32 32.38
N VAL A 330 -5.35 14.35 31.61
CA VAL A 330 -4.51 13.57 30.71
C VAL A 330 -3.90 14.55 29.69
N PRO A 331 -2.59 14.48 29.40
CA PRO A 331 -1.93 15.36 28.43
C PRO A 331 -2.60 15.33 27.04
N ASP A 332 -2.42 16.42 26.29
CA ASP A 332 -2.90 16.49 24.90
C ASP A 332 -2.11 15.58 23.98
N ASP A 333 -0.85 15.38 24.26
CA ASP A 333 -0.01 14.35 23.63
C ASP A 333 -0.32 12.99 24.28
N ALA A 334 -0.91 12.09 23.51
CA ALA A 334 -1.22 10.75 23.95
C ALA A 334 0.04 9.92 24.28
N CYS A 335 1.22 10.38 23.86
CA CYS A 335 2.52 9.79 24.10
C CYS A 335 3.22 10.30 25.36
N GLU A 336 2.77 11.42 25.94
CA GLU A 336 3.35 11.94 27.18
C GLU A 336 3.02 11.02 28.37
N GLU A 337 4.03 10.69 29.16
CA GLU A 337 3.87 9.89 30.38
C GLU A 337 3.03 10.62 31.43
N THR A 338 2.25 9.88 32.19
CA THR A 338 1.50 10.42 33.34
C THR A 338 2.17 9.99 34.63
N THR A 339 2.15 10.86 35.66
CA THR A 339 2.79 10.53 36.95
C THR A 339 2.08 9.36 37.61
N TYR A 340 0.72 9.39 37.64
CA TYR A 340 -0.12 8.34 38.21
C TYR A 340 -1.27 8.08 37.24
N GLY A 341 -1.28 6.89 36.65
CA GLY A 341 -2.29 6.50 35.68
C GLY A 341 -1.81 5.38 34.76
N GLU A 342 -2.62 5.07 33.78
CA GLU A 342 -2.42 3.93 32.89
C GLU A 342 -2.75 4.29 31.46
N THR A 343 -2.16 3.57 30.53
CA THR A 343 -2.49 3.61 29.10
C THR A 343 -2.81 2.19 28.65
N GLU A 344 -3.96 2.05 27.99
CA GLU A 344 -4.40 0.79 27.38
C GLU A 344 -4.77 1.02 25.91
N ASP A 345 -4.28 0.13 25.01
CA ASP A 345 -4.62 0.16 23.59
C ASP A 345 -5.57 -0.99 23.24
N TYR A 346 -6.60 -0.68 22.44
CA TYR A 346 -7.66 -1.57 21.97
C TYR A 346 -7.88 -1.43 20.46
N MET A 347 -8.81 -2.20 19.88
CA MET A 347 -9.29 -2.02 18.50
C MET A 347 -10.73 -1.53 18.48
N ALA A 348 -11.00 -0.51 17.70
CA ALA A 348 -12.34 -0.04 17.34
C ALA A 348 -12.60 -0.37 15.87
N ASN A 349 -13.67 -1.10 15.56
CA ASN A 349 -14.11 -1.31 14.19
C ASN A 349 -15.26 -0.34 13.89
N ILE A 350 -14.98 0.70 13.11
CA ILE A 350 -15.99 1.70 12.75
C ILE A 350 -16.87 1.16 11.63
N VAL A 351 -18.16 1.06 11.90
CA VAL A 351 -19.17 0.54 10.97
C VAL A 351 -20.14 1.64 10.53
N GLU A 352 -20.71 1.48 9.35
CA GLU A 352 -21.74 2.41 8.87
C GLU A 352 -22.89 2.51 9.86
N SER A 353 -23.37 3.75 10.10
CA SER A 353 -24.61 3.95 10.84
C SER A 353 -25.76 3.27 10.12
N LEU A 354 -26.39 2.30 10.76
CA LEU A 354 -27.66 1.74 10.29
C LEU A 354 -28.71 2.85 10.40
N GLY A 355 -28.77 3.70 9.35
CA GLY A 355 -29.80 4.73 9.27
C GLY A 355 -31.16 4.14 9.63
N THR A 356 -31.88 4.81 10.50
CA THR A 356 -33.30 4.50 10.75
C THR A 356 -34.06 4.79 9.46
N ASP A 357 -34.02 3.84 8.51
CA ASP A 357 -34.94 3.87 7.36
C ASP A 357 -36.36 3.89 7.93
N ASN A 358 -37.02 5.02 7.70
CA ASN A 358 -38.41 5.24 8.02
C ASN A 358 -39.23 4.04 7.56
N ILE A 359 -39.64 3.19 8.50
CA ILE A 359 -40.75 2.29 8.27
C ILE A 359 -41.99 3.18 8.16
N GLN A 360 -42.41 3.44 6.92
CA GLN A 360 -43.74 3.98 6.61
C GLN A 360 -44.78 2.87 6.69
#